data_6376cde643151dce6c18a459c84330b3
#
_entry.id   6376cde643151dce6c18a459c84330b3
#
_cell.length_a   1.000
_cell.length_b   1.000
_cell.length_c   1.000
_cell.angle_alpha   90.00
_cell.angle_beta   90.00
_cell.angle_gamma   90.00
#
_symmetry.space_group_name_H-M   'P 1'
#
loop_
_entity.id
_entity.type
_entity.pdbx_description
1 polymer ?
#
loop_
_entity_poly.entity_id
_entity_poly.type
_entity_poly.pdbx_seq_one_letter_code
_entity_poly.pdbx_strand_id
1 'polypeptide(L)'
;MIELKNISKTYYDNGKKVEALKNINLSFNPGEIVGIIGYSGAGKSTLLRCINLLEPPTTGEVIINGVTLNTLNDKELREIRKKIGMIFQHFNLMKSRTISKNISYPLKGSNLSKKEIDLRVEELLELVNLKEKKENYPSQLSGGQKQRVGIARALANKPDIILCDEATSALDPETTIYILKLLKKVN
;
A
#
# COMPACT_ATOMS: atom_id res chain seq x y z
N MET A 1 -15.50 5.38 1.01
CA MET A 1 -15.68 5.69 -0.42
C MET A 1 -14.47 6.48 -0.92
N ILE A 2 -13.95 6.15 -2.11
CA ILE A 2 -12.87 6.86 -2.80
C ILE A 2 -13.45 7.45 -4.07
N GLU A 3 -13.17 8.72 -4.35
CA GLU A 3 -13.57 9.39 -5.59
C GLU A 3 -12.35 10.04 -6.24
N LEU A 4 -12.18 9.83 -7.53
CA LEU A 4 -11.19 10.49 -8.37
C LEU A 4 -11.94 11.38 -9.35
N LYS A 5 -11.66 12.68 -9.34
CA LYS A 5 -12.33 13.66 -10.20
C LYS A 5 -11.33 14.32 -11.14
N ASN A 6 -11.46 14.06 -12.44
CA ASN A 6 -10.66 14.66 -13.51
C ASN A 6 -9.15 14.49 -13.29
N ILE A 7 -8.71 13.35 -12.73
CA ILE A 7 -7.32 13.09 -12.44
C ILE A 7 -6.52 12.98 -13.73
N SER A 8 -5.52 13.85 -13.88
CA SER A 8 -4.49 13.73 -14.91
C SER A 8 -3.11 13.78 -14.26
N LYS A 9 -2.17 13.01 -14.81
CA LYS A 9 -0.78 13.00 -14.38
C LYS A 9 0.14 13.06 -15.59
N THR A 10 0.96 14.09 -15.62
CA THR A 10 1.98 14.31 -16.65
C THR A 10 3.36 14.28 -16.02
N TYR A 11 4.27 13.54 -16.62
CA TYR A 11 5.69 13.57 -16.31
C TYR A 11 6.44 14.33 -17.40
N TYR A 12 7.54 14.94 -17.03
CA TYR A 12 8.49 15.58 -17.94
C TYR A 12 9.83 14.88 -17.80
N ASP A 13 10.30 14.26 -18.86
CA ASP A 13 11.60 13.59 -18.93
C ASP A 13 12.39 14.11 -20.13
N ASN A 14 13.54 14.75 -19.90
CA ASN A 14 14.41 15.31 -20.93
C ASN A 14 13.65 16.15 -21.98
N GLY A 15 12.69 16.97 -21.53
CA GLY A 15 11.85 17.81 -22.39
C GLY A 15 10.70 17.09 -23.09
N LYS A 16 10.58 15.77 -22.95
CA LYS A 16 9.43 15.00 -23.45
C LYS A 16 8.32 14.97 -22.42
N LYS A 17 7.12 15.30 -22.88
CA LYS A 17 5.89 15.20 -22.07
C LYS A 17 5.32 13.79 -22.19
N VAL A 18 5.13 13.11 -21.05
CA VAL A 18 4.47 11.80 -20.98
C VAL A 18 3.21 11.95 -20.13
N GLU A 19 2.05 11.83 -20.73
CA GLU A 19 0.76 11.88 -20.05
C GLU A 19 0.39 10.46 -19.60
N ALA A 20 0.69 10.15 -18.34
CA ALA A 20 0.47 8.82 -17.77
C ALA A 20 -1.00 8.58 -17.38
N LEU A 21 -1.72 9.62 -16.98
CA LEU A 21 -3.16 9.59 -16.70
C LEU A 21 -3.82 10.78 -17.38
N LYS A 22 -5.00 10.56 -17.97
CA LYS A 22 -5.75 11.58 -18.69
C LYS A 22 -7.21 11.57 -18.27
N ASN A 23 -7.64 12.63 -17.58
CA ASN A 23 -9.04 12.89 -17.20
C ASN A 23 -9.76 11.66 -16.61
N ILE A 24 -9.11 10.98 -15.63
CA ILE A 24 -9.65 9.79 -14.98
C ILE A 24 -10.72 10.20 -13.97
N ASN A 25 -11.91 9.63 -14.11
CA ASN A 25 -13.04 9.78 -13.19
C ASN A 25 -13.46 8.39 -12.74
N LEU A 26 -13.29 8.08 -11.45
CA LEU A 26 -13.60 6.77 -10.85
C LEU A 26 -14.16 6.96 -9.46
N SER A 27 -15.02 6.03 -9.04
CA SER A 27 -15.48 5.93 -7.66
C SER A 27 -15.43 4.48 -7.20
N PHE A 28 -15.07 4.28 -5.92
CA PHE A 28 -15.00 2.96 -5.29
C PHE A 28 -15.76 3.01 -3.97
N ASN A 29 -16.65 2.04 -3.76
CA ASN A 29 -17.46 1.94 -2.56
C ASN A 29 -16.75 1.13 -1.47
N PRO A 30 -17.11 1.32 -0.19
CA PRO A 30 -16.64 0.46 0.90
C PRO A 30 -16.96 -1.01 0.65
N GLY A 31 -16.02 -1.91 0.97
CA GLY A 31 -16.15 -3.35 0.81
C GLY A 31 -15.96 -3.87 -0.62
N GLU A 32 -15.70 -3.01 -1.60
CA GLU A 32 -15.40 -3.44 -2.97
C GLU A 32 -13.95 -3.92 -3.11
N ILE A 33 -13.76 -5.01 -3.86
CA ILE A 33 -12.46 -5.44 -4.37
C ILE A 33 -12.42 -5.12 -5.85
N VAL A 34 -11.59 -4.17 -6.24
CA VAL A 34 -11.49 -3.69 -7.62
C VAL A 34 -10.15 -4.08 -8.24
N GLY A 35 -10.18 -4.71 -9.41
CA GLY A 35 -9.01 -5.03 -10.21
C GLY A 35 -8.79 -4.00 -11.31
N ILE A 36 -7.59 -3.40 -11.37
CA ILE A 36 -7.16 -2.50 -12.43
C ILE A 36 -6.31 -3.27 -13.42
N ILE A 37 -6.80 -3.44 -14.63
CA ILE A 37 -6.18 -4.24 -15.70
C ILE A 37 -5.68 -3.31 -16.81
N GLY A 38 -4.55 -3.62 -17.39
CA GLY A 38 -3.95 -2.89 -18.51
C GLY A 38 -2.53 -3.34 -18.80
N TYR A 39 -2.01 -2.99 -19.97
CA TYR A 39 -0.63 -3.29 -20.38
C TYR A 39 0.41 -2.65 -19.44
N SER A 40 1.66 -3.14 -19.52
CA SER A 40 2.77 -2.46 -18.86
C SER A 40 2.87 -1.02 -19.36
N GLY A 41 3.11 -0.06 -18.45
CA GLY A 41 3.14 1.36 -18.81
C GLY A 41 1.77 2.04 -18.97
N ALA A 42 0.65 1.34 -18.80
CA ALA A 42 -0.70 1.93 -18.92
C ALA A 42 -1.10 2.88 -17.77
N GLY A 43 -0.19 3.20 -16.83
CA GLY A 43 -0.47 4.14 -15.75
C GLY A 43 -1.07 3.52 -14.48
N LYS A 44 -1.18 2.19 -14.36
CA LYS A 44 -1.79 1.52 -13.20
C LYS A 44 -1.15 1.90 -11.87
N SER A 45 0.17 1.78 -11.77
CA SER A 45 0.93 2.15 -10.56
C SER A 45 0.86 3.65 -10.28
N THR A 46 0.87 4.48 -11.34
CA THR A 46 0.67 5.93 -11.21
C THR A 46 -0.69 6.26 -10.62
N LEU A 47 -1.76 5.59 -11.09
CA LEU A 47 -3.10 5.78 -10.55
C LEU A 47 -3.18 5.41 -9.07
N LEU A 48 -2.64 4.25 -8.67
CA LEU A 48 -2.59 3.83 -7.27
C LEU A 48 -1.82 4.82 -6.39
N ARG A 49 -0.70 5.36 -6.89
CA ARG A 49 0.10 6.35 -6.15
C ARG A 49 -0.57 7.73 -6.11
N CYS A 50 -1.43 8.07 -7.08
CA CYS A 50 -2.26 9.26 -7.01
C CYS A 50 -3.34 9.13 -5.92
N ILE A 51 -3.96 7.95 -5.73
CA ILE A 51 -5.01 7.74 -4.73
C ILE A 51 -4.54 8.09 -3.31
N ASN A 52 -3.29 7.77 -2.95
CA ASN A 52 -2.74 8.11 -1.63
C ASN A 52 -1.83 9.35 -1.66
N LEU A 53 -1.82 10.09 -2.77
CA LEU A 53 -0.95 11.25 -3.03
C LEU A 53 0.55 10.99 -2.82
N LEU A 54 1.03 9.74 -2.88
CA LEU A 54 2.48 9.49 -2.98
C LEU A 54 3.05 10.17 -4.23
N GLU A 55 2.25 10.22 -5.28
CA GLU A 55 2.48 11.04 -6.46
C GLU A 55 1.26 11.96 -6.66
N PRO A 56 1.35 13.25 -6.32
CA PRO A 56 0.23 14.17 -6.55
C PRO A 56 -0.13 14.22 -8.04
N PRO A 57 -1.42 14.21 -8.39
CA PRO A 57 -1.86 14.41 -9.76
C PRO A 57 -1.44 15.80 -10.26
N THR A 58 -1.29 15.96 -11.57
CA THR A 58 -1.04 17.28 -12.18
C THR A 58 -2.30 18.15 -12.14
N THR A 59 -3.45 17.53 -12.35
CA THR A 59 -4.78 18.17 -12.21
C THR A 59 -5.78 17.17 -11.66
N GLY A 60 -6.89 17.68 -11.13
CA GLY A 60 -7.98 16.89 -10.57
C GLY A 60 -7.86 16.72 -9.05
N GLU A 61 -8.82 16.03 -8.48
CA GLU A 61 -9.00 15.88 -7.04
C GLU A 61 -9.12 14.43 -6.62
N VAL A 62 -8.48 14.08 -5.52
CA VAL A 62 -8.63 12.80 -4.83
C VAL A 62 -9.45 13.03 -3.56
N ILE A 63 -10.60 12.36 -3.45
CA ILE A 63 -11.48 12.49 -2.31
C ILE A 63 -11.60 11.12 -1.62
N ILE A 64 -11.36 11.09 -0.31
CA ILE A 64 -11.53 9.87 0.51
C ILE A 64 -12.47 10.21 1.67
N ASN A 65 -13.58 9.48 1.75
CA ASN A 65 -14.62 9.68 2.77
C ASN A 65 -15.08 11.14 2.89
N GLY A 66 -15.24 11.84 1.75
CA GLY A 66 -15.66 13.23 1.68
C GLY A 66 -14.56 14.26 1.93
N VAL A 67 -13.32 13.83 2.19
CA VAL A 67 -12.17 14.72 2.40
C VAL A 67 -11.33 14.80 1.13
N THR A 68 -11.14 16.01 0.59
CA THR A 68 -10.27 16.26 -0.57
C THR A 68 -8.81 16.26 -0.12
N LEU A 69 -8.05 15.24 -0.51
CA LEU A 69 -6.67 15.06 -0.04
C LEU A 69 -5.72 16.14 -0.54
N ASN A 70 -5.97 16.68 -1.73
CA ASN A 70 -5.12 17.68 -2.37
C ASN A 70 -5.03 19.00 -1.59
N THR A 71 -6.01 19.29 -0.71
CA THR A 71 -6.06 20.52 0.08
C THR A 71 -5.45 20.39 1.47
N LEU A 72 -5.07 19.18 1.86
CA LEU A 72 -4.54 18.88 3.18
C LEU A 72 -3.08 19.29 3.31
N ASN A 73 -2.71 19.75 4.50
CA ASN A 73 -1.30 19.92 4.85
C ASN A 73 -0.62 18.56 5.12
N ASP A 74 0.73 18.56 5.21
CA ASP A 74 1.51 17.33 5.40
C ASP A 74 1.16 16.54 6.67
N LYS A 75 0.72 17.20 7.73
CA LYS A 75 0.35 16.55 8.99
C LYS A 75 -1.00 15.83 8.82
N GLU A 76 -1.98 16.50 8.28
CA GLU A 76 -3.30 15.94 7.99
C GLU A 76 -3.21 14.78 7.00
N LEU A 77 -2.46 14.96 5.91
CA LEU A 77 -2.24 13.92 4.91
C LEU A 77 -1.57 12.68 5.51
N ARG A 78 -0.62 12.85 6.44
CA ARG A 78 -0.01 11.72 7.17
C ARG A 78 -1.04 10.94 7.99
N GLU A 79 -1.98 11.63 8.65
CA GLU A 79 -3.03 10.96 9.42
C GLU A 79 -3.98 10.15 8.51
N ILE A 80 -4.38 10.71 7.37
CA ILE A 80 -5.19 9.97 6.38
C ILE A 80 -4.41 8.75 5.85
N ARG A 81 -3.13 8.91 5.52
CA ARG A 81 -2.29 7.81 5.02
C ARG A 81 -2.12 6.64 6.01
N LYS A 82 -2.28 6.86 7.32
CA LYS A 82 -2.32 5.76 8.30
C LYS A 82 -3.51 4.82 8.07
N LYS A 83 -4.58 5.33 7.46
CA LYS A 83 -5.79 4.58 7.09
C LYS A 83 -5.71 3.92 5.72
N ILE A 84 -4.61 4.10 5.01
CA ILE A 84 -4.38 3.54 3.67
C ILE A 84 -3.16 2.62 3.74
N GLY A 85 -3.39 1.32 3.65
CA GLY A 85 -2.32 0.32 3.51
C GLY A 85 -1.84 0.26 2.06
N MET A 86 -0.52 0.32 1.84
CA MET A 86 0.08 0.17 0.50
C MET A 86 0.96 -1.06 0.46
N ILE A 87 0.66 -1.96 -0.48
CA ILE A 87 1.45 -3.14 -0.81
C ILE A 87 2.18 -2.85 -2.12
N PHE A 88 3.50 -2.85 -2.09
CA PHE A 88 4.35 -2.48 -3.22
C PHE A 88 4.84 -3.72 -3.99
N GLN A 89 5.05 -3.56 -5.28
CA GLN A 89 5.64 -4.56 -6.17
C GLN A 89 7.03 -5.01 -5.70
N HIS A 90 7.89 -4.09 -5.27
CA HIS A 90 9.27 -4.34 -4.84
C HIS A 90 9.43 -4.47 -3.32
N PHE A 91 8.37 -4.86 -2.59
CA PHE A 91 8.33 -5.06 -1.13
C PHE A 91 8.65 -3.81 -0.30
N ASN A 92 9.60 -2.97 -0.71
CA ASN A 92 10.07 -1.75 -0.04
C ASN A 92 10.37 -1.95 1.46
N LEU A 93 11.01 -3.07 1.81
CA LEU A 93 11.41 -3.36 3.19
C LEU A 93 12.70 -2.62 3.55
N MET A 94 12.77 -2.15 4.78
CA MET A 94 13.96 -1.54 5.35
C MET A 94 15.01 -2.63 5.60
N LYS A 95 16.07 -2.66 4.77
CA LYS A 95 17.09 -3.72 4.78
C LYS A 95 17.86 -3.81 6.11
N SER A 96 18.05 -2.69 6.80
CA SER A 96 18.76 -2.59 8.08
C SER A 96 17.89 -2.86 9.31
N ARG A 97 16.63 -3.26 9.13
CA ARG A 97 15.69 -3.56 10.22
C ARG A 97 15.22 -4.99 10.16
N THR A 98 14.98 -5.58 11.34
CA THR A 98 14.36 -6.91 11.45
C THR A 98 12.94 -6.89 10.90
N ILE A 99 12.36 -8.08 10.70
CA ILE A 99 10.99 -8.24 10.21
C ILE A 99 9.99 -7.59 11.19
N SER A 100 10.14 -7.83 12.49
CA SER A 100 9.31 -7.19 13.52
C SER A 100 9.38 -5.66 13.44
N LYS A 101 10.58 -5.10 13.26
CA LYS A 101 10.78 -3.64 13.11
C LYS A 101 10.24 -3.08 11.79
N ASN A 102 10.19 -3.87 10.73
CA ASN A 102 9.53 -3.48 9.48
C ASN A 102 8.02 -3.40 9.65
N ILE A 103 7.41 -4.41 10.31
CA ILE A 103 5.96 -4.47 10.55
C ILE A 103 5.52 -3.40 11.55
N SER A 104 6.29 -3.15 12.62
CA SER A 104 5.97 -2.14 13.62
C SER A 104 6.20 -0.70 13.16
N TYR A 105 6.89 -0.49 12.04
CA TYR A 105 7.25 0.87 11.59
C TYR A 105 6.06 1.81 11.39
N PRO A 106 4.94 1.41 10.76
CA PRO A 106 3.76 2.26 10.61
C PRO A 106 3.10 2.65 11.95
N LEU A 107 3.32 1.87 13.00
CA LEU A 107 2.77 2.12 14.35
C LEU A 107 3.57 3.15 15.15
N LYS A 108 4.69 3.63 14.61
CA LYS A 108 5.46 4.70 15.25
C LYS A 108 4.66 6.00 15.30
N GLY A 109 4.59 6.59 16.47
CA GLY A 109 3.81 7.81 16.70
C GLY A 109 2.30 7.57 16.77
N SER A 110 1.86 6.32 16.92
CA SER A 110 0.52 5.99 17.40
C SER A 110 0.44 6.17 18.92
N ASN A 111 -0.78 6.20 19.48
CA ASN A 111 -1.01 6.25 20.92
C ASN A 111 -0.86 4.87 21.60
N LEU A 112 -0.38 3.85 20.88
CA LEU A 112 -0.21 2.50 21.39
C LEU A 112 1.03 2.41 22.29
N SER A 113 0.90 1.71 23.40
CA SER A 113 2.03 1.33 24.25
C SER A 113 2.94 0.34 23.53
N LYS A 114 4.19 0.21 23.99
CA LYS A 114 5.13 -0.77 23.44
C LYS A 114 4.55 -2.20 23.46
N LYS A 115 3.87 -2.57 24.55
CA LYS A 115 3.25 -3.90 24.69
C LYS A 115 2.15 -4.14 23.64
N GLU A 116 1.31 -3.15 23.36
CA GLU A 116 0.27 -3.24 22.35
C GLU A 116 0.87 -3.33 20.93
N ILE A 117 1.95 -2.59 20.67
CA ILE A 117 2.67 -2.68 19.39
C ILE A 117 3.26 -4.09 19.23
N ASP A 118 3.91 -4.64 20.26
CA ASP A 118 4.51 -5.97 20.23
C ASP A 118 3.45 -7.05 19.99
N LEU A 119 2.30 -6.98 20.68
CA LEU A 119 1.15 -7.87 20.45
C LEU A 119 0.63 -7.76 19.01
N ARG A 120 0.46 -6.54 18.51
CA ARG A 120 -0.01 -6.34 17.13
C ARG A 120 0.95 -6.92 16.10
N VAL A 121 2.25 -6.79 16.31
CA VAL A 121 3.28 -7.39 15.44
C VAL A 121 3.18 -8.92 15.48
N GLU A 122 2.96 -9.52 16.64
CA GLU A 122 2.82 -10.98 16.76
C GLU A 122 1.57 -11.50 16.04
N GLU A 123 0.42 -10.84 16.21
CA GLU A 123 -0.81 -11.14 15.45
C GLU A 123 -0.57 -11.11 13.93
N LEU A 124 0.14 -10.09 13.45
CA LEU A 124 0.41 -9.94 12.02
C LEU A 124 1.40 -10.97 11.50
N LEU A 125 2.42 -11.32 12.29
CA LEU A 125 3.38 -12.38 11.95
C LEU A 125 2.69 -13.74 11.87
N GLU A 126 1.74 -14.02 12.77
CA GLU A 126 0.92 -15.23 12.74
C GLU A 126 0.00 -15.24 11.52
N LEU A 127 -0.69 -14.13 11.24
CA LEU A 127 -1.55 -13.98 10.06
C LEU A 127 -0.84 -14.31 8.74
N VAL A 128 0.44 -13.90 8.61
CA VAL A 128 1.24 -14.15 7.40
C VAL A 128 2.13 -15.39 7.49
N ASN A 129 2.00 -16.19 8.55
CA ASN A 129 2.76 -17.42 8.80
C ASN A 129 4.30 -17.19 8.74
N LEU A 130 4.79 -16.24 9.54
CA LEU A 130 6.21 -15.86 9.64
C LEU A 130 6.66 -15.60 11.09
N LYS A 131 6.00 -16.21 12.08
CA LYS A 131 6.27 -15.98 13.50
C LYS A 131 7.73 -16.30 13.87
N GLU A 132 8.27 -17.41 13.34
CA GLU A 132 9.63 -17.85 13.55
C GLU A 132 10.69 -16.94 12.89
N LYS A 133 10.29 -16.05 11.97
CA LYS A 133 11.16 -15.11 11.26
C LYS A 133 11.19 -13.70 11.87
N LYS A 134 10.59 -13.51 13.04
CA LYS A 134 10.42 -12.22 13.72
C LYS A 134 11.71 -11.39 13.76
N GLU A 135 12.82 -12.01 14.15
CA GLU A 135 14.11 -11.33 14.32
C GLU A 135 15.04 -11.42 13.10
N ASN A 136 14.60 -12.09 12.02
CA ASN A 136 15.34 -12.13 10.77
C ASN A 136 15.35 -10.75 10.07
N TYR A 137 16.31 -10.60 9.15
CA TYR A 137 16.41 -9.44 8.25
C TYR A 137 15.85 -9.78 6.87
N PRO A 138 15.42 -8.76 6.07
CA PRO A 138 14.89 -9.00 4.72
C PRO A 138 15.82 -9.81 3.80
N SER A 139 17.14 -9.71 3.95
CA SER A 139 18.11 -10.46 3.17
C SER A 139 18.03 -11.99 3.39
N GLN A 140 17.46 -12.42 4.50
CA GLN A 140 17.33 -13.83 4.89
C GLN A 140 15.98 -14.44 4.46
N LEU A 141 15.15 -13.70 3.70
CA LEU A 141 13.82 -14.11 3.28
C LEU A 141 13.74 -14.35 1.77
N SER A 142 12.91 -15.32 1.37
CA SER A 142 12.52 -15.50 -0.03
C SER A 142 11.64 -14.32 -0.52
N GLY A 143 11.43 -14.21 -1.83
CA GLY A 143 10.56 -13.19 -2.43
C GLY A 143 9.14 -13.23 -1.86
N GLY A 144 8.53 -14.42 -1.79
CA GLY A 144 7.20 -14.61 -1.22
C GLY A 144 7.13 -14.28 0.27
N GLN A 145 8.18 -14.59 1.05
CA GLN A 145 8.25 -14.18 2.46
C GLN A 145 8.36 -12.66 2.60
N LYS A 146 9.18 -11.99 1.78
CA LYS A 146 9.27 -10.52 1.76
C LYS A 146 7.93 -9.87 1.45
N GLN A 147 7.18 -10.42 0.49
CA GLN A 147 5.84 -9.92 0.15
C GLN A 147 4.87 -10.07 1.31
N ARG A 148 4.87 -11.21 2.00
CA ARG A 148 4.06 -11.44 3.21
C ARG A 148 4.39 -10.43 4.32
N VAL A 149 5.65 -10.09 4.51
CA VAL A 149 6.05 -9.00 5.43
C VAL A 149 5.52 -7.65 4.97
N GLY A 150 5.57 -7.36 3.67
CA GLY A 150 4.98 -6.14 3.07
C GLY A 150 3.49 -6.02 3.36
N ILE A 151 2.75 -7.13 3.24
CA ILE A 151 1.31 -7.21 3.56
C ILE A 151 1.09 -6.98 5.06
N ALA A 152 1.81 -7.68 5.93
CA ALA A 152 1.71 -7.50 7.38
C ALA A 152 1.95 -6.04 7.79
N ARG A 153 2.97 -5.40 7.20
CA ARG A 153 3.25 -3.98 7.41
C ARG A 153 2.12 -3.08 6.93
N ALA A 154 1.53 -3.35 5.76
CA ALA A 154 0.40 -2.57 5.24
C ALA A 154 -0.83 -2.66 6.14
N LEU A 155 -1.04 -3.81 6.81
CA LEU A 155 -2.15 -4.06 7.73
C LEU A 155 -1.91 -3.55 9.15
N ALA A 156 -0.73 -3.04 9.48
CA ALA A 156 -0.34 -2.72 10.85
C ALA A 156 -1.31 -1.73 11.53
N ASN A 157 -1.66 -0.66 10.86
CA ASN A 157 -2.58 0.39 11.36
C ASN A 157 -4.07 0.03 11.22
N LYS A 158 -4.45 -1.19 10.88
CA LYS A 158 -5.84 -1.56 10.57
C LYS A 158 -6.45 -0.59 9.55
N PRO A 159 -5.91 -0.53 8.32
CA PRO A 159 -6.34 0.45 7.33
C PRO A 159 -7.76 0.19 6.86
N ASP A 160 -8.46 1.26 6.47
CA ASP A 160 -9.79 1.20 5.85
C ASP A 160 -9.69 0.94 4.34
N ILE A 161 -8.52 1.15 3.74
CA ILE A 161 -8.24 0.99 2.30
C ILE A 161 -6.93 0.25 2.13
N ILE A 162 -6.90 -0.72 1.22
CA ILE A 162 -5.67 -1.42 0.81
C ILE A 162 -5.43 -1.18 -0.68
N LEU A 163 -4.31 -0.58 -1.00
CA LEU A 163 -3.82 -0.39 -2.37
C LEU A 163 -2.75 -1.44 -2.68
N CYS A 164 -2.94 -2.22 -3.75
CA CYS A 164 -2.02 -3.27 -4.17
C CYS A 164 -1.41 -2.94 -5.53
N ASP A 165 -0.11 -2.62 -5.55
CA ASP A 165 0.65 -2.39 -6.78
C ASP A 165 1.38 -3.68 -7.18
N GLU A 166 0.79 -4.45 -8.09
CA GLU A 166 1.34 -5.71 -8.62
C GLU A 166 1.90 -6.69 -7.56
N ALA A 167 1.15 -6.87 -6.45
CA ALA A 167 1.59 -7.61 -5.27
C ALA A 167 2.00 -9.09 -5.53
N THR A 168 1.72 -9.62 -6.71
CA THR A 168 1.96 -11.02 -7.06
C THR A 168 2.83 -11.22 -8.31
N SER A 169 3.22 -10.15 -9.02
CA SER A 169 3.90 -10.23 -10.32
C SER A 169 5.28 -10.94 -10.29
N ALA A 170 5.94 -10.95 -9.14
CA ALA A 170 7.27 -11.57 -8.96
C ALA A 170 7.22 -12.86 -8.11
N LEU A 171 6.05 -13.49 -7.98
CA LEU A 171 5.85 -14.64 -7.10
C LEU A 171 5.47 -15.88 -7.90
N ASP A 172 5.79 -17.04 -7.34
CA ASP A 172 5.32 -18.32 -7.86
C ASP A 172 3.79 -18.46 -7.70
N PRO A 173 3.14 -19.36 -8.49
CA PRO A 173 1.69 -19.51 -8.49
C PRO A 173 1.09 -19.87 -7.12
N GLU A 174 1.77 -20.70 -6.34
CA GLU A 174 1.28 -21.15 -5.03
C GLU A 174 1.28 -19.98 -4.03
N THR A 175 2.37 -19.24 -3.96
CA THR A 175 2.48 -18.01 -3.15
C THR A 175 1.46 -16.97 -3.59
N THR A 176 1.22 -16.83 -4.90
CA THR A 176 0.19 -15.92 -5.45
C THR A 176 -1.20 -16.27 -4.92
N ILE A 177 -1.60 -17.54 -5.00
CA ILE A 177 -2.90 -18.01 -4.48
C ILE A 177 -3.01 -17.76 -2.98
N TYR A 178 -1.95 -18.04 -2.22
CA TYR A 178 -1.91 -17.77 -0.78
C TYR A 178 -2.16 -16.29 -0.47
N ILE A 179 -1.48 -15.39 -1.17
CA ILE A 179 -1.60 -13.94 -0.97
C ILE A 179 -3.00 -13.44 -1.33
N LEU A 180 -3.57 -13.90 -2.44
CA LEU A 180 -4.94 -13.54 -2.83
C LEU A 180 -5.98 -14.00 -1.80
N LYS A 181 -5.84 -15.22 -1.26
CA LYS A 181 -6.68 -15.71 -0.16
C LYS A 181 -6.53 -14.87 1.10
N LEU A 182 -5.29 -14.48 1.44
CA LEU A 182 -5.02 -13.62 2.59
C LEU A 182 -5.68 -12.24 2.43
N LEU A 183 -5.54 -11.60 1.28
CA LEU A 183 -6.17 -10.30 0.99
C LEU A 183 -7.70 -10.40 1.05
N LYS A 184 -8.28 -11.48 0.50
CA LYS A 184 -9.73 -11.71 0.59
C LYS A 184 -10.22 -11.94 2.03
N LYS A 185 -9.39 -12.50 2.90
CA LYS A 185 -9.74 -12.74 4.32
C LYS A 185 -9.75 -11.45 5.14
N VAL A 186 -8.97 -10.45 4.76
CA VAL A 186 -8.83 -9.19 5.49
C VAL A 186 -9.73 -8.07 4.95
N ASN A 187 -10.41 -8.31 3.82
CA ASN A 187 -11.48 -7.45 3.30
C ASN A 187 -12.81 -7.86 3.97
#